data_4ad00b1548f704269338378fa0d770f8
#
_entry.id   4ad00b1548f704269338378fa0d770f8
#
_cell.length_a   1.000
_cell.length_b   1.000
_cell.length_c   1.000
_cell.angle_alpha   90.00
_cell.angle_beta   90.00
_cell.angle_gamma   90.00
#
_symmetry.space_group_name_H-M   'P 1'
#
loop_
_entity.id
_entity.type
_entity.pdbx_description
1 polymer ?
#
loop_
_entity_poly.entity_id
_entity_poly.type
_entity_poly.pdbx_seq_one_letter_code
_entity_poly.pdbx_strand_id
1 'polypeptide(L)'
;VYLLRPGVDAQAIRDKIQEDFKSRGIKNIVTREDQISHALIDMEIQQLKRMSRAVPTIFLGIAALVIYMLISRLVQADRTAIGILKATGYSNLEVMSHYLKLALMLGLPGAVSGIGAGYLLAGSLTRLFLEYFQLPLLETRLYYGFIFFGILSTVLFCGGTGLLAARGVLSIAPAAAMRPQALPPGRRSIVEKWAPKLWAQTTFSWKLVLRGIWRSRRRFALATVGVALAYAIILFSLYAFSLWDVIFDKQFGELETYDYAVSFIKPVSSRVITEMRSQARITAIEPFLELPFQVGRGWREQTLLARALPTTTELYRFEDGDGNFIPLPVHGVFLSRGLAESLGVKRGSLVEMSSYATGGQTHLVPVKAVVTQYLGSGLYMSLEQMERLTGEKETFSGVVLSSSDDVKRAFQNMGNIESVYSTGDLIDIFSEYLGLMITYITVLVFVAGLLGFAILYNTTSVSIAERSREFSSLRVLGFSQKEIFQLVTRENFLALLAGLISGAPLGKGLVVLMIQAMLAGGDEMFYFTTDISPGAYLLAAVLSILVMVLTLAAVWQKVRKLNFLEALSSRLT
;
A
#
# COMPACT_ATOMS: atom_id res chain seq x y z
N VAL A 1 -13.09 33.72 14.82
CA VAL A 1 -13.70 32.64 14.00
C VAL A 1 -15.10 33.12 13.61
N TYR A 2 -15.38 33.16 12.32
CA TYR A 2 -16.71 33.55 11.80
C TYR A 2 -17.36 32.33 11.13
N LEU A 3 -18.62 32.07 11.44
CA LEU A 3 -19.43 31.07 10.77
C LEU A 3 -20.29 31.77 9.70
N LEU A 4 -20.10 31.33 8.45
CA LEU A 4 -20.88 31.83 7.33
C LEU A 4 -22.24 31.13 7.26
N ARG A 5 -23.30 31.86 6.85
CA ARG A 5 -24.59 31.24 6.59
C ARG A 5 -24.51 30.32 5.35
N PRO A 6 -25.29 29.23 5.31
CA PRO A 6 -25.32 28.36 4.13
C PRO A 6 -25.67 29.16 2.87
N GLY A 7 -24.91 28.98 1.80
CA GLY A 7 -25.14 29.64 0.49
C GLY A 7 -24.39 30.97 0.28
N VAL A 8 -23.56 31.38 1.21
CA VAL A 8 -22.71 32.58 1.05
C VAL A 8 -21.36 32.18 0.51
N ASP A 9 -20.88 32.89 -0.52
CA ASP A 9 -19.56 32.66 -1.11
C ASP A 9 -18.45 33.11 -0.15
N ALA A 10 -17.68 32.16 0.31
CA ALA A 10 -16.55 32.37 1.25
C ALA A 10 -15.45 33.24 0.63
N GLN A 11 -15.20 33.12 -0.68
CA GLN A 11 -14.20 33.93 -1.35
C GLN A 11 -14.59 35.41 -1.41
N ALA A 12 -15.82 35.70 -1.76
CA ALA A 12 -16.33 37.09 -1.80
C ALA A 12 -16.26 37.78 -0.43
N ILE A 13 -16.52 37.04 0.66
CA ILE A 13 -16.37 37.58 2.03
C ILE A 13 -14.89 37.75 2.41
N ARG A 14 -14.03 36.81 2.03
CA ARG A 14 -12.57 36.90 2.24
C ARG A 14 -12.03 38.18 1.60
N ASP A 15 -12.38 38.43 0.33
CA ASP A 15 -11.92 39.60 -0.41
C ASP A 15 -12.43 40.90 0.24
N LYS A 16 -13.69 40.92 0.68
CA LYS A 16 -14.28 42.07 1.38
C LYS A 16 -13.62 42.31 2.74
N ILE A 17 -13.36 41.28 3.53
CA ILE A 17 -12.64 41.40 4.81
C ILE A 17 -11.23 41.91 4.56
N GLN A 18 -10.56 41.41 3.51
CA GLN A 18 -9.22 41.83 3.15
C GLN A 18 -9.17 43.31 2.74
N GLU A 19 -10.21 43.78 2.05
CA GLU A 19 -10.34 45.19 1.63
C GLU A 19 -10.67 46.09 2.83
N ASP A 20 -11.65 45.73 3.65
CA ASP A 20 -12.12 46.51 4.81
C ASP A 20 -11.04 46.66 5.90
N PHE A 21 -10.16 45.69 6.05
CA PHE A 21 -9.12 45.67 7.08
C PHE A 21 -7.70 45.90 6.55
N LYS A 22 -7.55 46.24 5.26
CA LYS A 22 -6.26 46.49 4.61
C LYS A 22 -5.42 47.52 5.35
N SER A 23 -6.05 48.54 5.94
CA SER A 23 -5.35 49.59 6.72
C SER A 23 -4.96 49.17 8.15
N ARG A 24 -5.52 48.10 8.68
CA ARG A 24 -5.29 47.63 10.07
C ARG A 24 -4.34 46.45 10.16
N GLY A 25 -3.91 45.90 9.00
CA GLY A 25 -2.99 44.77 8.90
C GLY A 25 -3.64 43.43 9.30
N ILE A 26 -4.02 42.64 8.32
CA ILE A 26 -4.48 41.26 8.55
C ILE A 26 -3.27 40.34 8.38
N LYS A 27 -2.93 39.57 9.42
CA LYS A 27 -1.81 38.61 9.37
C LYS A 27 -2.14 37.46 8.40
N ASN A 28 -3.35 36.89 8.49
CA ASN A 28 -3.81 35.81 7.61
C ASN A 28 -5.33 35.64 7.70
N ILE A 29 -5.97 35.26 6.60
CA ILE A 29 -7.36 34.80 6.56
C ILE A 29 -7.33 33.36 6.10
N VAL A 30 -7.57 32.43 7.03
CA VAL A 30 -7.58 31.00 6.78
C VAL A 30 -9.04 30.56 6.62
N THR A 31 -9.40 30.03 5.48
CA THR A 31 -10.72 29.42 5.28
C THR A 31 -10.75 28.06 5.98
N ARG A 32 -11.95 27.48 6.15
CA ARG A 32 -12.07 26.14 6.75
C ARG A 32 -11.31 25.09 5.92
N GLU A 33 -11.31 25.25 4.61
CA GLU A 33 -10.64 24.34 3.68
C GLU A 33 -9.11 24.43 3.80
N ASP A 34 -8.60 25.63 4.12
CA ASP A 34 -7.17 25.89 4.30
C ASP A 34 -6.68 25.59 5.74
N GLN A 35 -7.56 25.19 6.66
CA GLN A 35 -7.14 24.77 8.00
C GLN A 35 -6.40 23.45 7.93
N ILE A 36 -5.19 23.41 8.49
CA ILE A 36 -4.31 22.22 8.51
C ILE A 36 -5.06 20.99 9.03
N SER A 37 -5.81 21.13 10.13
CA SER A 37 -6.61 20.04 10.71
C SER A 37 -7.72 19.55 9.78
N HIS A 38 -8.37 20.44 9.03
CA HIS A 38 -9.39 20.06 8.06
C HIS A 38 -8.77 19.40 6.83
N ALA A 39 -7.69 19.97 6.33
CA ALA A 39 -6.95 19.42 5.19
C ALA A 39 -6.43 18.01 5.48
N LEU A 40 -5.89 17.76 6.67
CA LEU A 40 -5.42 16.44 7.10
C LEU A 40 -6.57 15.41 7.14
N ILE A 41 -7.71 15.78 7.73
CA ILE A 41 -8.88 14.87 7.79
C ILE A 41 -9.45 14.63 6.38
N ASP A 42 -9.52 15.66 5.54
CA ASP A 42 -10.05 15.50 4.18
C ASP A 42 -9.12 14.62 3.31
N MET A 43 -7.82 14.81 3.42
CA MET A 43 -6.83 13.93 2.76
C MET A 43 -7.01 12.47 3.19
N GLU A 44 -7.15 12.21 4.49
CA GLU A 44 -7.37 10.86 5.02
C GLU A 44 -8.67 10.25 4.50
N ILE A 45 -9.77 11.02 4.52
CA ILE A 45 -11.06 10.57 3.98
C ILE A 45 -10.96 10.26 2.48
N GLN A 46 -10.25 11.08 1.71
CA GLN A 46 -10.04 10.83 0.27
C GLN A 46 -9.17 9.60 0.03
N GLN A 47 -8.13 9.40 0.83
CA GLN A 47 -7.29 8.19 0.79
C GLN A 47 -8.12 6.94 1.10
N LEU A 48 -8.91 6.96 2.17
CA LEU A 48 -9.82 5.87 2.52
C LEU A 48 -10.84 5.59 1.40
N LYS A 49 -11.41 6.63 0.77
CA LYS A 49 -12.31 6.49 -0.39
C LYS A 49 -11.61 5.85 -1.59
N ARG A 50 -10.35 6.17 -1.87
CA ARG A 50 -9.55 5.54 -2.94
C ARG A 50 -9.28 4.06 -2.61
N MET A 51 -8.82 3.78 -1.39
CA MET A 51 -8.56 2.42 -0.92
C MET A 51 -9.81 1.55 -0.87
N SER A 52 -10.96 2.11 -0.49
CA SER A 52 -12.23 1.39 -0.43
C SER A 52 -12.72 0.87 -1.80
N ARG A 53 -12.18 1.37 -2.90
CA ARG A 53 -12.44 0.87 -4.26
C ARG A 53 -11.38 -0.11 -4.74
N ALA A 54 -10.10 0.20 -4.52
CA ALA A 54 -8.98 -0.58 -5.04
C ALA A 54 -8.84 -1.92 -4.31
N VAL A 55 -8.84 -1.92 -3.00
CA VAL A 55 -8.60 -3.12 -2.19
C VAL A 55 -9.68 -4.19 -2.41
N PRO A 56 -11.00 -3.90 -2.30
CA PRO A 56 -12.03 -4.90 -2.57
C PRO A 56 -11.99 -5.45 -4.00
N THR A 57 -11.63 -4.62 -5.00
CA THR A 57 -11.54 -5.08 -6.39
C THR A 57 -10.46 -6.16 -6.56
N ILE A 58 -9.31 -5.99 -5.93
CA ILE A 58 -8.22 -6.99 -5.95
C ILE A 58 -8.70 -8.29 -5.28
N PHE A 59 -9.30 -8.19 -4.09
CA PHE A 59 -9.78 -9.37 -3.35
C PHE A 59 -10.92 -10.09 -4.09
N LEU A 60 -11.85 -9.37 -4.70
CA LEU A 60 -12.90 -9.94 -5.54
C LEU A 60 -12.33 -10.64 -6.78
N GLY A 61 -11.29 -10.07 -7.41
CA GLY A 61 -10.59 -10.70 -8.52
C GLY A 61 -9.97 -12.04 -8.12
N ILE A 62 -9.34 -12.11 -6.93
CA ILE A 62 -8.78 -13.35 -6.40
C ILE A 62 -9.88 -14.36 -6.07
N ALA A 63 -10.97 -13.93 -5.42
CA ALA A 63 -12.11 -14.79 -5.11
C ALA A 63 -12.75 -15.34 -6.40
N ALA A 64 -12.90 -14.51 -7.42
CA ALA A 64 -13.37 -14.92 -8.74
C ALA A 64 -12.47 -15.99 -9.37
N LEU A 65 -11.15 -15.86 -9.26
CA LEU A 65 -10.20 -16.86 -9.74
C LEU A 65 -10.38 -18.20 -9.02
N VAL A 66 -10.58 -18.19 -7.69
CA VAL A 66 -10.84 -19.41 -6.90
C VAL A 66 -12.15 -20.08 -7.33
N ILE A 67 -13.22 -19.31 -7.49
CA ILE A 67 -14.51 -19.82 -7.94
C ILE A 67 -14.41 -20.38 -9.37
N TYR A 68 -13.72 -19.67 -10.26
CA TYR A 68 -13.46 -20.16 -11.62
C TYR A 68 -12.76 -21.53 -11.59
N MET A 69 -11.73 -21.68 -10.79
CA MET A 69 -11.02 -22.95 -10.64
C MET A 69 -11.95 -24.08 -10.15
N LEU A 70 -12.76 -23.77 -9.12
CA LEU A 70 -13.66 -24.74 -8.50
C LEU A 70 -14.75 -25.19 -9.48
N ILE A 71 -15.45 -24.24 -10.11
CA ILE A 71 -16.54 -24.54 -11.05
C ILE A 71 -16.01 -25.22 -12.32
N SER A 72 -14.92 -24.74 -12.91
CA SER A 72 -14.30 -25.38 -14.08
C SER A 72 -13.95 -26.85 -13.81
N ARG A 73 -13.53 -27.15 -12.60
CA ARG A 73 -13.23 -28.51 -12.18
C ARG A 73 -14.50 -29.36 -12.02
N LEU A 74 -15.54 -28.84 -11.38
CA LEU A 74 -16.80 -29.52 -11.23
C LEU A 74 -17.38 -29.88 -12.62
N VAL A 75 -17.36 -28.94 -13.55
CA VAL A 75 -17.73 -29.16 -14.93
C VAL A 75 -16.93 -30.30 -15.58
N GLN A 76 -15.63 -30.39 -15.30
CA GLN A 76 -14.79 -31.47 -15.83
C GLN A 76 -15.07 -32.82 -15.14
N ALA A 77 -15.31 -32.82 -13.83
CA ALA A 77 -15.65 -34.02 -13.07
C ALA A 77 -17.00 -34.61 -13.50
N ASP A 78 -17.97 -33.73 -13.70
CA ASP A 78 -19.35 -34.09 -14.08
C ASP A 78 -19.54 -34.27 -15.58
N ARG A 79 -18.45 -34.31 -16.38
CA ARG A 79 -18.51 -34.34 -17.84
C ARG A 79 -19.40 -35.46 -18.36
N THR A 80 -19.33 -36.65 -17.76
CA THR A 80 -20.16 -37.81 -18.15
C THR A 80 -21.64 -37.56 -17.87
N ALA A 81 -21.95 -37.04 -16.66
CA ALA A 81 -23.32 -36.66 -16.29
C ALA A 81 -23.89 -35.58 -17.22
N ILE A 82 -23.06 -34.56 -17.55
CA ILE A 82 -23.42 -33.51 -18.53
C ILE A 82 -23.71 -34.12 -19.90
N GLY A 83 -22.92 -35.10 -20.34
CA GLY A 83 -23.13 -35.80 -21.60
C GLY A 83 -24.46 -36.55 -21.62
N ILE A 84 -24.82 -37.23 -20.53
CA ILE A 84 -26.10 -37.92 -20.40
C ILE A 84 -27.27 -36.93 -20.41
N LEU A 85 -27.19 -35.83 -19.61
CA LEU A 85 -28.22 -34.79 -19.58
C LEU A 85 -28.47 -34.19 -20.98
N LYS A 86 -27.39 -33.90 -21.73
CA LYS A 86 -27.52 -33.38 -23.09
C LYS A 86 -28.12 -34.45 -24.05
N ALA A 87 -27.78 -35.72 -23.89
CA ALA A 87 -28.34 -36.79 -24.68
C ALA A 87 -29.84 -37.01 -24.40
N THR A 88 -30.30 -36.70 -23.17
CA THR A 88 -31.71 -36.74 -22.77
C THR A 88 -32.49 -35.46 -23.11
N GLY A 89 -31.86 -34.48 -23.80
CA GLY A 89 -32.53 -33.31 -24.35
C GLY A 89 -32.36 -32.01 -23.54
N TYR A 90 -31.59 -31.99 -22.46
CA TYR A 90 -31.31 -30.77 -21.74
C TYR A 90 -30.51 -29.79 -22.59
N SER A 91 -30.95 -28.54 -22.60
CA SER A 91 -30.27 -27.45 -23.32
C SER A 91 -28.96 -27.03 -22.63
N ASN A 92 -28.06 -26.45 -23.41
CA ASN A 92 -26.81 -25.89 -22.86
C ASN A 92 -27.05 -24.84 -21.76
N LEU A 93 -28.12 -24.02 -21.89
CA LEU A 93 -28.48 -22.98 -20.93
C LEU A 93 -28.95 -23.58 -19.60
N GLU A 94 -29.71 -24.66 -19.62
CA GLU A 94 -30.16 -25.35 -18.40
C GLU A 94 -28.98 -25.93 -17.63
N VAL A 95 -28.06 -26.59 -18.32
CA VAL A 95 -26.85 -27.12 -17.68
C VAL A 95 -25.96 -26.00 -17.16
N MET A 96 -25.77 -24.91 -17.92
CA MET A 96 -25.01 -23.76 -17.48
C MET A 96 -25.64 -23.06 -16.26
N SER A 97 -26.98 -22.96 -16.22
CA SER A 97 -27.70 -22.35 -15.09
C SER A 97 -27.48 -23.11 -13.78
N HIS A 98 -27.30 -24.44 -13.84
CA HIS A 98 -26.97 -25.25 -12.67
C HIS A 98 -25.64 -24.82 -12.06
N TYR A 99 -24.58 -24.66 -12.87
CA TYR A 99 -23.25 -24.22 -12.38
C TYR A 99 -23.24 -22.75 -11.96
N LEU A 100 -24.05 -21.91 -12.62
CA LEU A 100 -24.27 -20.53 -12.17
C LEU A 100 -24.90 -20.48 -10.77
N LYS A 101 -25.98 -21.26 -10.56
CA LYS A 101 -26.63 -21.38 -9.24
C LYS A 101 -25.63 -21.87 -8.19
N LEU A 102 -24.80 -22.84 -8.52
CA LEU A 102 -23.78 -23.37 -7.61
C LEU A 102 -22.73 -22.30 -7.25
N ALA A 103 -22.25 -21.52 -8.22
CA ALA A 103 -21.33 -20.40 -7.97
C ALA A 103 -21.95 -19.35 -7.05
N LEU A 104 -23.23 -19.02 -7.26
CA LEU A 104 -23.96 -18.08 -6.41
C LEU A 104 -24.26 -18.65 -5.02
N MET A 105 -24.57 -19.95 -4.91
CA MET A 105 -24.72 -20.63 -3.61
C MET A 105 -23.45 -20.65 -2.77
N LEU A 106 -22.28 -20.57 -3.38
CA LEU A 106 -21.02 -20.41 -2.67
C LEU A 106 -20.74 -18.93 -2.37
N GLY A 107 -21.02 -18.03 -3.30
CA GLY A 107 -20.72 -16.62 -3.17
C GLY A 107 -21.63 -15.86 -2.20
N LEU A 108 -22.95 -16.12 -2.24
CA LEU A 108 -23.91 -15.37 -1.42
C LEU A 108 -23.75 -15.58 0.10
N PRO A 109 -23.60 -16.81 0.64
CA PRO A 109 -23.30 -16.99 2.06
C PRO A 109 -21.98 -16.33 2.45
N GLY A 110 -20.98 -16.39 1.56
CA GLY A 110 -19.71 -15.67 1.75
C GLY A 110 -19.90 -14.15 1.81
N ALA A 111 -20.76 -13.58 0.97
CA ALA A 111 -21.09 -12.15 1.01
C ALA A 111 -21.79 -11.78 2.32
N VAL A 112 -22.78 -12.54 2.76
CA VAL A 112 -23.53 -12.29 4.00
C VAL A 112 -22.60 -12.36 5.22
N SER A 113 -21.80 -13.41 5.33
CA SER A 113 -20.83 -13.55 6.44
C SER A 113 -19.74 -12.48 6.37
N GLY A 114 -19.28 -12.14 5.16
CA GLY A 114 -18.31 -11.06 4.93
C GLY A 114 -18.84 -9.67 5.29
N ILE A 115 -20.10 -9.38 4.99
CA ILE A 115 -20.77 -8.13 5.42
C ILE A 115 -20.85 -8.06 6.94
N GLY A 116 -21.23 -9.16 7.60
CA GLY A 116 -21.26 -9.23 9.07
C GLY A 116 -19.89 -8.99 9.71
N ALA A 117 -18.88 -9.71 9.24
CA ALA A 117 -17.50 -9.54 9.71
C ALA A 117 -16.96 -8.14 9.40
N GLY A 118 -17.24 -7.62 8.20
CA GLY A 118 -16.86 -6.27 7.78
C GLY A 118 -17.48 -5.19 8.64
N TYR A 119 -18.74 -5.35 9.03
CA TYR A 119 -19.42 -4.41 9.94
C TYR A 119 -18.77 -4.38 11.34
N LEU A 120 -18.42 -5.57 11.88
CA LEU A 120 -17.72 -5.66 13.17
C LEU A 120 -16.32 -5.02 13.09
N LEU A 121 -15.57 -5.31 12.05
CA LEU A 121 -14.24 -4.71 11.82
C LEU A 121 -14.33 -3.20 11.61
N ALA A 122 -15.29 -2.72 10.82
CA ALA A 122 -15.50 -1.29 10.59
C ALA A 122 -15.83 -0.57 11.91
N GLY A 123 -16.67 -1.15 12.75
CA GLY A 123 -16.98 -0.59 14.07
C GLY A 123 -15.77 -0.48 14.98
N SER A 124 -14.91 -1.50 14.99
CA SER A 124 -13.67 -1.50 15.79
C SER A 124 -12.66 -0.47 15.26
N LEU A 125 -12.43 -0.44 13.95
CA LEU A 125 -11.53 0.53 13.32
C LEU A 125 -12.03 1.97 13.49
N THR A 126 -13.34 2.20 13.35
CA THR A 126 -13.91 3.54 13.57
C THR A 126 -13.73 4.01 15.01
N ARG A 127 -13.88 3.14 16.01
CA ARG A 127 -13.61 3.51 17.41
C ARG A 127 -12.17 3.92 17.63
N LEU A 128 -11.22 3.15 17.11
CA LEU A 128 -9.80 3.49 17.17
C LEU A 128 -9.52 4.86 16.49
N PHE A 129 -10.15 5.11 15.35
CA PHE A 129 -9.99 6.36 14.62
C PHE A 129 -10.56 7.56 15.39
N LEU A 130 -11.69 7.40 16.09
CA LEU A 130 -12.30 8.44 16.91
C LEU A 130 -11.47 8.74 18.16
N GLU A 131 -10.90 7.71 18.77
CA GLU A 131 -10.02 7.85 19.93
C GLU A 131 -8.78 8.65 19.55
N TYR A 132 -8.19 8.35 18.40
CA TYR A 132 -7.03 9.06 17.88
C TYR A 132 -7.34 10.53 17.52
N PHE A 133 -8.41 10.79 16.74
CA PHE A 133 -8.78 12.15 16.31
C PHE A 133 -9.61 12.91 17.35
N GLN A 134 -9.89 12.32 18.52
CA GLN A 134 -10.70 12.90 19.60
C GLN A 134 -12.03 13.50 19.10
N LEU A 135 -12.69 12.82 18.15
CA LEU A 135 -13.93 13.28 17.58
C LEU A 135 -15.11 12.94 18.51
N PRO A 136 -16.00 13.90 18.85
CA PRO A 136 -16.99 13.73 19.92
C PRO A 136 -18.22 12.89 19.54
N LEU A 137 -18.38 12.51 18.26
CA LEU A 137 -19.60 11.85 17.78
C LEU A 137 -19.30 10.58 16.99
N LEU A 138 -19.73 9.43 17.54
CA LEU A 138 -19.80 8.16 16.82
C LEU A 138 -21.25 7.89 16.39
N GLU A 139 -21.57 8.09 15.15
CA GLU A 139 -22.78 7.56 14.54
C GLU A 139 -22.44 6.33 13.69
N THR A 140 -22.55 5.15 14.25
CA THR A 140 -22.51 3.91 13.47
C THR A 140 -23.85 3.72 12.78
N ARG A 141 -23.93 4.12 11.52
CA ARG A 141 -25.09 3.84 10.68
C ARG A 141 -24.83 2.64 9.77
N LEU A 142 -25.89 1.85 9.55
CA LEU A 142 -25.86 0.84 8.49
C LEU A 142 -25.97 1.54 7.14
N TYR A 143 -24.87 1.52 6.39
CA TYR A 143 -24.83 2.08 5.06
C TYR A 143 -25.34 1.05 4.03
N TYR A 144 -26.65 1.03 3.78
CA TYR A 144 -27.32 0.12 2.84
C TYR A 144 -26.70 0.14 1.45
N GLY A 145 -26.17 1.28 1.02
CA GLY A 145 -25.46 1.41 -0.24
C GLY A 145 -24.25 0.47 -0.35
N PHE A 146 -23.40 0.41 0.69
CA PHE A 146 -22.23 -0.50 0.70
C PHE A 146 -22.67 -1.96 0.74
N ILE A 147 -23.73 -2.30 1.47
CA ILE A 147 -24.30 -3.66 1.50
C ILE A 147 -24.78 -4.05 0.11
N PHE A 148 -25.55 -3.18 -0.55
CA PHE A 148 -26.04 -3.41 -1.90
C PHE A 148 -24.91 -3.58 -2.90
N PHE A 149 -23.91 -2.69 -2.91
CA PHE A 149 -22.76 -2.80 -3.80
C PHE A 149 -21.91 -4.05 -3.51
N GLY A 150 -21.78 -4.46 -2.25
CA GLY A 150 -21.08 -5.69 -1.86
C GLY A 150 -21.77 -6.93 -2.41
N ILE A 151 -23.09 -7.04 -2.26
CA ILE A 151 -23.87 -8.15 -2.80
C ILE A 151 -23.85 -8.12 -4.33
N LEU A 152 -24.08 -6.97 -4.94
CA LEU A 152 -24.05 -6.81 -6.40
C LEU A 152 -22.70 -7.20 -6.99
N SER A 153 -21.61 -6.74 -6.40
CA SER A 153 -20.25 -7.09 -6.80
C SER A 153 -20.03 -8.60 -6.68
N THR A 154 -20.45 -9.23 -5.59
CA THR A 154 -20.35 -10.68 -5.42
C THR A 154 -21.14 -11.42 -6.49
N VAL A 155 -22.37 -11.01 -6.77
CA VAL A 155 -23.20 -11.63 -7.82
C VAL A 155 -22.55 -11.48 -9.19
N LEU A 156 -22.00 -10.31 -9.52
CA LEU A 156 -21.33 -10.05 -10.80
C LEU A 156 -20.03 -10.88 -10.94
N PHE A 157 -19.19 -10.90 -9.92
CA PHE A 157 -17.91 -11.63 -9.97
C PHE A 157 -18.13 -13.14 -9.89
N CYS A 158 -18.93 -13.64 -8.95
CA CYS A 158 -19.18 -15.07 -8.80
C CYS A 158 -20.05 -15.61 -9.96
N GLY A 159 -21.09 -14.87 -10.34
CA GLY A 159 -21.96 -15.23 -11.46
C GLY A 159 -21.23 -15.19 -12.79
N GLY A 160 -20.47 -14.11 -13.05
CA GLY A 160 -19.68 -13.96 -14.26
C GLY A 160 -18.61 -15.06 -14.40
N THR A 161 -17.88 -15.35 -13.32
CA THR A 161 -16.89 -16.44 -13.27
C THR A 161 -17.52 -17.82 -13.39
N GLY A 162 -18.69 -18.04 -12.76
CA GLY A 162 -19.45 -19.27 -12.90
C GLY A 162 -19.86 -19.52 -14.35
N LEU A 163 -20.38 -18.51 -15.04
CA LEU A 163 -20.72 -18.58 -16.47
C LEU A 163 -19.49 -18.82 -17.35
N LEU A 164 -18.38 -18.12 -17.10
CA LEU A 164 -17.14 -18.32 -17.85
C LEU A 164 -16.60 -19.74 -17.68
N ALA A 165 -16.64 -20.28 -16.47
CA ALA A 165 -16.24 -21.66 -16.20
C ALA A 165 -17.17 -22.69 -16.87
N ALA A 166 -18.48 -22.43 -16.84
CA ALA A 166 -19.48 -23.30 -17.43
C ALA A 166 -19.45 -23.29 -18.96
N ARG A 167 -18.89 -22.27 -19.61
CA ARG A 167 -18.69 -22.26 -21.08
C ARG A 167 -17.97 -23.51 -21.61
N GLY A 168 -17.11 -24.14 -20.78
CA GLY A 168 -16.48 -25.41 -21.11
C GLY A 168 -17.49 -26.53 -21.44
N VAL A 169 -18.72 -26.47 -20.89
CA VAL A 169 -19.81 -27.39 -21.18
C VAL A 169 -20.29 -27.28 -22.62
N LEU A 170 -20.28 -26.08 -23.20
CA LEU A 170 -20.79 -25.82 -24.56
C LEU A 170 -20.03 -26.62 -25.63
N SER A 171 -18.73 -26.79 -25.44
CA SER A 171 -17.86 -27.49 -26.39
C SER A 171 -17.90 -29.03 -26.28
N ILE A 172 -18.66 -29.57 -25.30
CA ILE A 172 -18.71 -31.02 -25.07
C ILE A 172 -19.85 -31.62 -25.85
N ALA A 173 -19.51 -32.41 -26.90
CA ALA A 173 -20.50 -33.24 -27.60
C ALA A 173 -20.91 -34.43 -26.71
N PRO A 174 -22.21 -34.81 -26.65
CA PRO A 174 -22.71 -35.89 -25.78
C PRO A 174 -21.93 -37.20 -25.95
N ALA A 175 -21.73 -37.65 -27.19
CA ALA A 175 -21.00 -38.88 -27.49
C ALA A 175 -19.51 -38.84 -27.05
N ALA A 176 -18.87 -37.67 -27.12
CA ALA A 176 -17.49 -37.50 -26.66
C ALA A 176 -17.39 -37.37 -25.13
N ALA A 177 -18.46 -36.90 -24.48
CA ALA A 177 -18.53 -36.76 -23.03
C ALA A 177 -18.61 -38.11 -22.31
N MET A 178 -19.30 -39.06 -22.90
CA MET A 178 -19.51 -40.42 -22.37
C MET A 178 -18.29 -41.34 -22.56
N ARG A 179 -17.33 -40.95 -23.40
CA ARG A 179 -16.08 -41.73 -23.55
C ARG A 179 -15.11 -41.46 -22.41
N PRO A 180 -14.49 -42.51 -21.84
CA PRO A 180 -13.42 -42.33 -20.86
C PRO A 180 -12.32 -41.42 -21.45
N GLN A 181 -11.89 -40.42 -20.70
CA GLN A 181 -10.74 -39.61 -21.13
C GLN A 181 -9.49 -40.46 -21.21
N ALA A 182 -8.92 -40.58 -22.41
CA ALA A 182 -7.57 -41.10 -22.53
C ALA A 182 -6.62 -40.21 -21.71
N LEU A 183 -5.78 -40.85 -20.91
CA LEU A 183 -4.72 -40.13 -20.20
C LEU A 183 -3.88 -39.34 -21.22
N PRO A 184 -3.66 -38.04 -21.01
CA PRO A 184 -2.88 -37.28 -21.96
C PRO A 184 -1.48 -37.89 -22.08
N PRO A 185 -0.94 -38.04 -23.32
CA PRO A 185 0.35 -38.68 -23.54
C PRO A 185 1.42 -37.96 -22.75
N GLY A 186 2.33 -38.71 -22.14
CA GLY A 186 3.43 -38.20 -21.34
C GLY A 186 4.31 -37.26 -22.18
N ARG A 187 4.27 -35.95 -21.87
CA ARG A 187 5.15 -34.96 -22.50
C ARG A 187 6.44 -34.86 -21.72
N ARG A 188 7.57 -34.77 -22.43
CA ARG A 188 8.87 -34.49 -21.81
C ARG A 188 8.85 -33.15 -21.09
N SER A 189 9.39 -33.06 -19.88
CA SER A 189 9.48 -31.81 -19.14
C SER A 189 10.50 -30.85 -19.79
N ILE A 190 10.38 -29.53 -19.54
CA ILE A 190 11.37 -28.54 -20.04
C ILE A 190 12.77 -28.89 -19.54
N VAL A 191 12.90 -29.26 -18.27
CA VAL A 191 14.18 -29.63 -17.66
C VAL A 191 14.81 -30.85 -18.36
N GLU A 192 13.98 -31.80 -18.79
CA GLU A 192 14.43 -32.98 -19.55
C GLU A 192 14.98 -32.58 -20.92
N LYS A 193 14.45 -31.52 -21.55
CA LYS A 193 14.88 -31.03 -22.85
C LYS A 193 16.12 -30.13 -22.79
N TRP A 194 16.13 -29.20 -21.82
CA TRP A 194 17.14 -28.13 -21.77
C TRP A 194 18.33 -28.43 -20.88
N ALA A 195 18.16 -29.32 -19.90
CA ALA A 195 19.24 -29.68 -18.95
C ALA A 195 19.34 -31.20 -18.73
N PRO A 196 19.69 -31.99 -19.76
CA PRO A 196 19.71 -33.45 -19.66
C PRO A 196 20.71 -33.98 -18.60
N LYS A 197 21.80 -33.27 -18.36
CA LYS A 197 22.79 -33.65 -17.31
C LYS A 197 22.18 -33.51 -15.91
N LEU A 198 21.47 -32.41 -15.62
CA LEU A 198 20.77 -32.22 -14.36
C LEU A 198 19.63 -33.23 -14.20
N TRP A 199 18.92 -33.51 -15.29
CA TRP A 199 17.85 -34.51 -15.31
C TRP A 199 18.37 -35.92 -14.96
N ALA A 200 19.55 -36.30 -15.44
CA ALA A 200 20.15 -37.60 -15.12
C ALA A 200 20.43 -37.76 -13.62
N GLN A 201 20.85 -36.68 -12.95
CA GLN A 201 21.22 -36.67 -11.52
C GLN A 201 20.00 -36.56 -10.59
N THR A 202 18.81 -36.18 -11.10
CA THR A 202 17.61 -36.04 -10.26
C THR A 202 17.05 -37.40 -9.83
N THR A 203 16.56 -37.46 -8.57
CA THR A 203 15.91 -38.68 -8.05
C THR A 203 14.59 -38.97 -8.75
N PHE A 204 14.16 -40.24 -8.72
CA PHE A 204 12.88 -40.67 -9.31
C PHE A 204 11.69 -39.80 -8.85
N SER A 205 11.65 -39.50 -7.57
CA SER A 205 10.56 -38.66 -7.00
C SER A 205 10.51 -37.27 -7.61
N TRP A 206 11.66 -36.61 -7.84
CA TRP A 206 11.71 -35.31 -8.51
C TRP A 206 11.32 -35.38 -9.98
N LYS A 207 11.74 -36.45 -10.68
CA LYS A 207 11.30 -36.70 -12.08
C LYS A 207 9.81 -36.83 -12.17
N LEU A 208 9.18 -37.50 -11.20
CA LEU A 208 7.74 -37.69 -11.15
C LEU A 208 6.98 -36.37 -10.89
N VAL A 209 7.48 -35.53 -9.97
CA VAL A 209 6.93 -34.20 -9.69
C VAL A 209 7.03 -33.27 -10.89
N LEU A 210 8.21 -33.16 -11.51
CA LEU A 210 8.44 -32.26 -12.66
C LEU A 210 7.60 -32.66 -13.88
N ARG A 211 7.50 -33.97 -14.17
CA ARG A 211 6.59 -34.47 -15.24
C ARG A 211 5.12 -34.25 -14.88
N GLY A 212 4.74 -34.38 -13.61
CA GLY A 212 3.41 -34.11 -13.09
C GLY A 212 2.99 -32.65 -13.29
N ILE A 213 3.89 -31.71 -12.92
CA ILE A 213 3.69 -30.26 -13.14
C ILE A 213 3.50 -29.96 -14.62
N TRP A 214 4.35 -30.53 -15.49
CA TRP A 214 4.29 -30.27 -16.92
C TRP A 214 3.01 -30.82 -17.57
N ARG A 215 2.52 -31.96 -17.09
CA ARG A 215 1.25 -32.54 -17.50
C ARG A 215 0.06 -31.67 -17.09
N SER A 216 0.10 -31.10 -15.90
CA SER A 216 -0.95 -30.25 -15.31
C SER A 216 -0.58 -28.76 -15.22
N ARG A 217 0.12 -28.25 -16.25
CA ARG A 217 0.69 -26.89 -16.26
C ARG A 217 -0.31 -25.77 -15.94
N ARG A 218 -1.57 -25.89 -16.39
CA ARG A 218 -2.62 -24.89 -16.08
C ARG A 218 -2.90 -24.82 -14.58
N ARG A 219 -3.01 -25.97 -13.92
CA ARG A 219 -3.23 -26.04 -12.48
C ARG A 219 -2.05 -25.48 -11.69
N PHE A 220 -0.83 -25.88 -12.08
CA PHE A 220 0.38 -25.36 -11.46
C PHE A 220 0.50 -23.84 -11.65
N ALA A 221 0.22 -23.30 -12.83
CA ALA A 221 0.20 -21.87 -13.09
C ALA A 221 -0.84 -21.14 -12.22
N LEU A 222 -2.04 -21.69 -12.06
CA LEU A 222 -3.06 -21.10 -11.20
C LEU A 222 -2.64 -21.09 -9.71
N ALA A 223 -2.02 -22.17 -9.22
CA ALA A 223 -1.47 -22.21 -7.88
C ALA A 223 -0.36 -21.15 -7.71
N THR A 224 0.55 -21.06 -8.67
CA THR A 224 1.63 -20.07 -8.69
C THR A 224 1.07 -18.64 -8.69
N VAL A 225 0.09 -18.33 -9.54
CA VAL A 225 -0.56 -17.02 -9.57
C VAL A 225 -1.24 -16.69 -8.24
N GLY A 226 -1.91 -17.67 -7.63
CA GLY A 226 -2.54 -17.48 -6.32
C GLY A 226 -1.52 -17.15 -5.22
N VAL A 227 -0.40 -17.88 -5.18
CA VAL A 227 0.69 -17.60 -4.25
C VAL A 227 1.34 -16.25 -4.54
N ALA A 228 1.56 -15.93 -5.82
CA ALA A 228 2.16 -14.66 -6.23
C ALA A 228 1.30 -13.46 -5.81
N LEU A 229 -0.01 -13.54 -5.96
CA LEU A 229 -0.92 -12.49 -5.52
C LEU A 229 -0.95 -12.36 -3.99
N ALA A 230 -1.02 -13.46 -3.25
CA ALA A 230 -0.96 -13.42 -1.79
C ALA A 230 0.37 -12.81 -1.30
N TYR A 231 1.50 -13.24 -1.86
CA TYR A 231 2.80 -12.70 -1.56
C TYR A 231 2.91 -11.20 -1.91
N ALA A 232 2.38 -10.80 -3.08
CA ALA A 232 2.39 -9.41 -3.52
C ALA A 232 1.62 -8.49 -2.56
N ILE A 233 0.46 -8.95 -2.04
CA ILE A 233 -0.33 -8.18 -1.06
C ILE A 233 0.41 -8.10 0.28
N ILE A 234 1.01 -9.21 0.75
CA ILE A 234 1.81 -9.22 1.98
C ILE A 234 3.00 -8.26 1.84
N LEU A 235 3.71 -8.33 0.72
CA LEU A 235 4.86 -7.46 0.44
C LEU A 235 4.46 -5.98 0.38
N PHE A 236 3.34 -5.67 -0.29
CA PHE A 236 2.77 -4.33 -0.34
C PHE A 236 2.40 -3.81 1.07
N SER A 237 1.80 -4.66 1.90
CA SER A 237 1.45 -4.30 3.28
C SER A 237 2.68 -4.02 4.14
N LEU A 238 3.73 -4.85 4.02
CA LEU A 238 4.99 -4.65 4.74
C LEU A 238 5.78 -3.44 4.23
N TYR A 239 5.68 -3.14 2.93
CA TYR A 239 6.25 -1.91 2.38
C TYR A 239 5.61 -0.68 3.04
N ALA A 240 4.28 -0.64 3.15
CA ALA A 240 3.59 0.47 3.79
C ALA A 240 4.04 0.70 5.25
N PHE A 241 4.38 -0.37 5.96
CA PHE A 241 4.97 -0.28 7.30
C PHE A 241 6.40 0.28 7.27
N SER A 242 7.28 -0.31 6.44
CA SER A 242 8.69 0.11 6.36
C SER A 242 8.88 1.52 5.80
N LEU A 243 7.92 2.03 5.04
CA LEU A 243 7.95 3.38 4.49
C LEU A 243 7.97 4.43 5.59
N TRP A 244 7.16 4.25 6.64
CA TRP A 244 7.09 5.19 7.75
C TRP A 244 8.39 5.22 8.56
N ASP A 245 8.98 4.06 8.86
CA ASP A 245 10.28 4.01 9.53
C ASP A 245 11.34 4.80 8.75
N VAL A 246 11.38 4.60 7.42
CA VAL A 246 12.32 5.33 6.55
C VAL A 246 12.05 6.83 6.57
N ILE A 247 10.78 7.27 6.51
CA ILE A 247 10.43 8.69 6.54
C ILE A 247 10.90 9.33 7.85
N PHE A 248 10.64 8.68 8.99
CA PHE A 248 11.01 9.25 10.30
C PHE A 248 12.51 9.24 10.54
N ASP A 249 13.17 8.12 10.31
CA ASP A 249 14.63 8.02 10.50
C ASP A 249 15.37 9.01 9.60
N LYS A 250 14.93 9.16 8.35
CA LYS A 250 15.53 10.10 7.41
C LYS A 250 15.22 11.55 7.77
N GLN A 251 13.92 11.87 8.00
CA GLN A 251 13.52 13.26 8.25
C GLN A 251 14.06 13.78 9.58
N PHE A 252 13.83 13.06 10.68
CA PHE A 252 14.15 13.55 12.03
C PHE A 252 15.46 12.99 12.59
N GLY A 253 16.01 11.92 12.02
CA GLY A 253 17.29 11.37 12.43
C GLY A 253 18.48 11.89 11.63
N GLU A 254 18.31 12.17 10.32
CA GLU A 254 19.42 12.53 9.44
C GLU A 254 19.32 13.97 8.89
N LEU A 255 18.09 14.44 8.50
CA LEU A 255 17.92 15.75 7.86
C LEU A 255 17.66 16.88 8.87
N GLU A 256 16.74 16.68 9.80
CA GLU A 256 16.35 17.65 10.83
C GLU A 256 16.80 17.14 12.20
N THR A 257 18.01 17.45 12.61
CA THR A 257 18.65 16.90 13.82
C THR A 257 18.47 17.76 15.08
N TYR A 258 17.57 18.74 15.03
CA TYR A 258 17.22 19.57 16.18
C TYR A 258 16.19 18.90 17.10
N ASP A 259 16.25 19.21 18.41
CA ASP A 259 15.30 18.70 19.39
C ASP A 259 14.05 19.58 19.52
N TYR A 260 14.21 20.90 19.31
CA TYR A 260 13.16 21.89 19.46
C TYR A 260 13.19 22.93 18.35
N ALA A 261 12.00 23.34 17.88
CA ALA A 261 11.81 24.53 17.05
C ALA A 261 10.94 25.55 17.80
N VAL A 262 11.44 26.77 17.90
CA VAL A 262 10.79 27.88 18.59
C VAL A 262 10.46 28.95 17.57
N SER A 263 9.18 29.30 17.45
CA SER A 263 8.70 30.38 16.57
C SER A 263 8.33 31.62 17.39
N PHE A 264 8.59 32.79 16.85
CA PHE A 264 8.32 34.08 17.51
C PHE A 264 7.10 34.77 16.91
N ILE A 265 6.29 35.43 17.75
CA ILE A 265 5.14 36.26 17.34
C ILE A 265 5.58 37.39 16.42
N LYS A 266 6.70 38.04 16.80
CA LYS A 266 7.33 39.09 16.01
C LYS A 266 8.78 38.70 15.73
N PRO A 267 9.30 39.01 14.53
CA PRO A 267 10.70 38.75 14.22
C PRO A 267 11.64 39.35 15.23
N VAL A 268 12.70 38.64 15.56
CA VAL A 268 13.69 39.01 16.61
C VAL A 268 15.07 39.19 16.01
N SER A 269 15.93 39.89 16.74
CA SER A 269 17.34 40.01 16.37
C SER A 269 18.20 38.96 17.09
N SER A 270 19.48 38.87 16.73
CA SER A 270 20.46 37.94 17.28
C SER A 270 20.63 38.01 18.83
N ARG A 271 20.23 39.11 19.47
CA ARG A 271 20.27 39.26 20.93
C ARG A 271 19.43 38.23 21.67
N VAL A 272 18.26 37.83 21.10
CA VAL A 272 17.36 36.83 21.72
C VAL A 272 18.06 35.49 21.81
N ILE A 273 18.89 35.13 20.86
CA ILE A 273 19.66 33.86 20.87
C ILE A 273 20.59 33.81 22.09
N THR A 274 21.23 34.92 22.43
CA THR A 274 22.10 35.02 23.62
C THR A 274 21.30 34.89 24.92
N GLU A 275 20.11 35.48 24.96
CA GLU A 275 19.22 35.38 26.12
C GLU A 275 18.71 33.93 26.29
N MET A 276 18.32 33.27 25.24
CA MET A 276 17.87 31.86 25.27
C MET A 276 18.98 30.93 25.77
N ARG A 277 20.22 31.13 25.36
CA ARG A 277 21.39 30.37 25.86
C ARG A 277 21.63 30.52 27.37
N SER A 278 21.16 31.60 27.98
CA SER A 278 21.30 31.80 29.42
C SER A 278 20.23 31.08 30.25
N GLN A 279 19.10 30.71 29.64
CA GLN A 279 17.94 30.13 30.33
C GLN A 279 17.88 28.59 30.27
N ALA A 280 18.58 27.96 29.33
CA ALA A 280 18.61 26.51 29.17
C ALA A 280 20.00 26.03 28.72
N ARG A 281 20.30 24.77 28.96
CA ARG A 281 21.54 24.12 28.48
C ARG A 281 21.39 23.78 26.99
N ILE A 282 21.66 24.77 26.15
CA ILE A 282 21.55 24.62 24.69
C ILE A 282 22.90 24.19 24.13
N THR A 283 22.95 23.05 23.47
CA THR A 283 24.16 22.52 22.83
C THR A 283 24.41 23.21 21.49
N ALA A 284 23.38 23.36 20.70
CA ALA A 284 23.40 24.05 19.40
C ALA A 284 22.11 24.87 19.25
N ILE A 285 22.21 26.04 18.62
CA ILE A 285 21.07 26.91 18.31
C ILE A 285 21.34 27.65 17.01
N GLU A 286 20.42 27.57 16.10
CA GLU A 286 20.48 28.19 14.78
C GLU A 286 19.22 29.00 14.51
N PRO A 287 19.33 30.26 14.05
CA PRO A 287 18.18 31.05 13.65
C PRO A 287 17.66 30.63 12.29
N PHE A 288 16.36 30.81 12.09
CA PHE A 288 15.74 30.73 10.78
C PHE A 288 14.79 31.91 10.52
N LEU A 289 14.62 32.22 9.25
CA LEU A 289 13.63 33.20 8.80
C LEU A 289 12.66 32.52 7.83
N GLU A 290 11.39 32.50 8.18
CA GLU A 290 10.31 32.02 7.32
C GLU A 290 9.46 33.19 6.84
N LEU A 291 9.32 33.28 5.53
CA LEU A 291 8.46 34.27 4.89
C LEU A 291 7.65 33.61 3.78
N PRO A 292 6.39 34.04 3.59
CA PRO A 292 5.57 33.54 2.48
C PRO A 292 6.09 34.12 1.17
N PHE A 293 6.35 33.21 0.22
CA PHE A 293 6.69 33.54 -1.15
C PHE A 293 5.73 32.88 -2.11
N GLN A 294 5.34 33.62 -3.13
CA GLN A 294 4.76 33.07 -4.32
C GLN A 294 5.91 32.70 -5.26
N VAL A 295 6.00 31.42 -5.60
CA VAL A 295 7.06 30.85 -6.42
C VAL A 295 6.46 30.27 -7.66
N GLY A 296 7.00 30.62 -8.82
CA GLY A 296 6.41 30.20 -10.07
C GLY A 296 7.39 30.06 -11.22
N ARG A 297 6.89 29.41 -12.29
CA ARG A 297 7.51 29.40 -13.59
C ARG A 297 6.43 29.42 -14.68
N GLY A 298 6.26 30.58 -15.32
CA GLY A 298 5.23 30.77 -16.31
C GLY A 298 3.83 30.77 -15.67
N TRP A 299 2.97 29.79 -16.05
CA TRP A 299 1.60 29.70 -15.52
C TRP A 299 1.47 28.84 -14.25
N ARG A 300 2.54 28.18 -13.83
CA ARG A 300 2.58 27.33 -12.63
C ARG A 300 3.12 28.15 -11.48
N GLU A 301 2.28 28.39 -10.49
CA GLU A 301 2.62 29.18 -9.31
C GLU A 301 2.12 28.47 -8.06
N GLN A 302 2.91 28.54 -6.99
CA GLN A 302 2.54 28.07 -5.65
C GLN A 302 2.96 29.08 -4.59
N THR A 303 2.12 29.26 -3.58
CA THR A 303 2.46 30.08 -2.41
C THR A 303 2.84 29.14 -1.27
N LEU A 304 4.03 29.34 -0.74
CA LEU A 304 4.59 28.53 0.35
C LEU A 304 5.49 29.35 1.26
N LEU A 305 5.78 28.83 2.45
CA LEU A 305 6.78 29.43 3.35
C LEU A 305 8.18 29.05 2.85
N ALA A 306 8.96 30.06 2.50
CA ALA A 306 10.37 29.91 2.19
C ALA A 306 11.17 29.99 3.49
N ARG A 307 11.97 28.97 3.78
CA ARG A 307 12.80 28.91 4.99
C ARG A 307 14.24 29.28 4.66
N ALA A 308 14.73 30.32 5.32
CA ALA A 308 16.12 30.71 5.24
C ALA A 308 16.89 30.25 6.48
N LEU A 309 18.08 29.69 6.26
CA LEU A 309 18.93 29.09 7.27
C LEU A 309 20.37 29.61 7.13
N PRO A 310 21.23 29.52 8.18
CA PRO A 310 22.64 29.78 8.02
C PRO A 310 23.28 28.85 6.98
N THR A 311 24.21 29.38 6.18
CA THR A 311 24.96 28.56 5.19
C THR A 311 25.76 27.43 5.83
N THR A 312 26.15 27.59 7.10
CA THR A 312 26.89 26.60 7.90
C THR A 312 25.99 25.81 8.83
N THR A 313 24.72 25.60 8.46
CA THR A 313 23.78 24.86 9.30
C THR A 313 24.27 23.44 9.59
N GLU A 314 24.24 23.04 10.85
CA GLU A 314 24.55 21.69 11.33
C GLU A 314 23.26 20.94 11.75
N LEU A 315 22.22 21.69 12.14
CA LEU A 315 20.93 21.15 12.59
C LEU A 315 19.98 20.85 11.43
N TYR A 316 20.28 21.36 10.24
CA TYR A 316 19.58 21.08 8.99
C TYR A 316 20.55 20.52 7.95
N ARG A 317 20.26 19.36 7.39
CA ARG A 317 21.03 18.75 6.31
C ARG A 317 20.16 18.59 5.07
N PHE A 318 20.76 18.75 3.91
CA PHE A 318 20.07 18.63 2.63
C PHE A 318 20.66 17.48 1.84
N GLU A 319 19.81 16.57 1.40
CA GLU A 319 20.17 15.40 0.59
C GLU A 319 19.76 15.64 -0.86
N ASP A 320 20.68 15.40 -1.80
CA ASP A 320 20.37 15.45 -3.24
C ASP A 320 19.62 14.19 -3.71
N GLY A 321 19.28 14.14 -5.02
CA GLY A 321 18.58 12.99 -5.59
C GLY A 321 19.37 11.67 -5.59
N ASP A 322 20.67 11.73 -5.32
CA ASP A 322 21.60 10.59 -5.29
C ASP A 322 21.93 10.14 -3.86
N GLY A 323 21.34 10.77 -2.86
CA GLY A 323 21.55 10.45 -1.44
C GLY A 323 22.78 11.09 -0.81
N ASN A 324 23.39 12.10 -1.46
CA ASN A 324 24.55 12.81 -0.92
C ASN A 324 24.13 14.07 -0.18
N PHE A 325 24.76 14.34 0.96
CA PHE A 325 24.56 15.62 1.65
C PHE A 325 25.26 16.76 0.94
N ILE A 326 24.49 17.83 0.69
CA ILE A 326 24.98 19.03 0.00
C ILE A 326 24.83 20.26 0.89
N PRO A 327 25.81 21.18 0.91
CA PRO A 327 25.72 22.41 1.70
C PRO A 327 24.73 23.39 1.07
N LEU A 328 24.05 24.17 1.92
CA LEU A 328 23.13 25.21 1.49
C LEU A 328 23.89 26.30 0.70
N PRO A 329 23.42 26.71 -0.48
CA PRO A 329 24.12 27.68 -1.30
C PRO A 329 24.00 29.11 -0.77
N VAL A 330 25.04 29.91 -0.86
CA VAL A 330 25.01 31.36 -0.53
C VAL A 330 24.05 32.11 -1.46
N HIS A 331 23.92 31.65 -2.73
CA HIS A 331 23.06 32.25 -3.75
C HIS A 331 22.18 31.21 -4.42
N GLY A 332 20.91 31.56 -4.61
CA GLY A 332 19.91 30.67 -5.18
C GLY A 332 19.12 29.90 -4.12
N VAL A 333 18.34 28.95 -4.59
CA VAL A 333 17.39 28.20 -3.74
C VAL A 333 17.54 26.70 -3.97
N PHE A 334 17.21 25.94 -2.92
CA PHE A 334 16.88 24.53 -2.99
C PHE A 334 15.36 24.37 -3.00
N LEU A 335 14.88 23.49 -3.84
CA LEU A 335 13.47 23.09 -3.89
C LEU A 335 13.33 21.63 -3.49
N SER A 336 12.32 21.31 -2.69
CA SER A 336 11.94 19.92 -2.50
C SER A 336 11.52 19.31 -3.84
N ARG A 337 11.65 17.98 -3.97
CA ARG A 337 11.32 17.28 -5.21
C ARG A 337 9.86 17.47 -5.61
N GLY A 338 8.91 17.38 -4.68
CA GLY A 338 7.49 17.60 -4.94
C GLY A 338 7.24 19.00 -5.53
N LEU A 339 7.81 20.04 -4.91
CA LEU A 339 7.69 21.41 -5.40
C LEU A 339 8.33 21.61 -6.77
N ALA A 340 9.49 21.00 -7.01
CA ALA A 340 10.16 21.08 -8.30
C ALA A 340 9.37 20.40 -9.43
N GLU A 341 8.73 19.27 -9.14
CA GLU A 341 7.87 18.55 -10.10
C GLU A 341 6.59 19.32 -10.40
N SER A 342 5.93 19.91 -9.40
CA SER A 342 4.71 20.70 -9.60
C SER A 342 4.95 21.96 -10.42
N LEU A 343 6.07 22.64 -10.20
CA LEU A 343 6.49 23.81 -10.97
C LEU A 343 7.12 23.44 -12.34
N GLY A 344 7.46 22.18 -12.55
CA GLY A 344 8.14 21.72 -13.78
C GLY A 344 9.55 22.26 -13.92
N VAL A 345 10.27 22.43 -12.81
CA VAL A 345 11.63 22.97 -12.75
C VAL A 345 12.66 21.90 -12.40
N LYS A 346 13.91 22.14 -12.78
CA LYS A 346 15.05 21.26 -12.52
C LYS A 346 16.23 22.08 -12.01
N ARG A 347 17.27 21.42 -11.53
CA ARG A 347 18.55 22.06 -11.21
C ARG A 347 19.00 22.96 -12.36
N GLY A 348 19.34 24.20 -12.06
CA GLY A 348 19.76 25.22 -13.03
C GLY A 348 18.61 26.04 -13.64
N SER A 349 17.35 25.69 -13.40
CA SER A 349 16.21 26.51 -13.82
C SER A 349 16.15 27.82 -13.03
N LEU A 350 15.57 28.86 -13.63
CA LEU A 350 15.20 30.09 -12.92
C LEU A 350 13.74 29.99 -12.50
N VAL A 351 13.45 30.41 -11.27
CA VAL A 351 12.10 30.55 -10.72
C VAL A 351 11.82 32.00 -10.40
N GLU A 352 10.59 32.42 -10.63
CA GLU A 352 10.07 33.71 -10.27
C GLU A 352 9.62 33.65 -8.80
N MET A 353 10.13 34.56 -7.98
CA MET A 353 9.82 34.64 -6.55
C MET A 353 9.34 36.04 -6.21
N SER A 354 8.15 36.15 -5.63
CA SER A 354 7.58 37.39 -5.12
C SER A 354 7.01 37.22 -3.73
N SER A 355 7.08 38.29 -2.93
CA SER A 355 6.56 38.31 -1.57
C SER A 355 6.13 39.73 -1.19
N TYR A 356 5.26 39.88 -0.22
CA TYR A 356 5.00 41.17 0.40
C TYR A 356 6.26 41.77 1.02
N ALA A 357 7.15 40.95 1.54
CA ALA A 357 8.44 41.39 2.10
C ALA A 357 9.40 41.94 1.04
N THR A 358 9.21 41.58 -0.23
CA THR A 358 9.99 42.16 -1.37
C THR A 358 9.32 43.41 -1.97
N GLY A 359 8.33 43.99 -1.28
CA GLY A 359 7.53 45.09 -1.82
C GLY A 359 6.70 44.71 -3.07
N GLY A 360 6.42 43.43 -3.25
CA GLY A 360 5.70 42.87 -4.41
C GLY A 360 6.56 42.76 -5.68
N GLN A 361 7.86 43.00 -5.60
CA GLN A 361 8.76 42.81 -6.73
C GLN A 361 9.03 41.34 -6.97
N THR A 362 9.03 40.95 -8.24
CA THR A 362 9.36 39.58 -8.67
C THR A 362 10.86 39.48 -8.95
N HIS A 363 11.51 38.52 -8.32
CA HIS A 363 12.93 38.24 -8.50
C HIS A 363 13.12 36.90 -9.20
N LEU A 364 14.05 36.84 -10.15
CA LEU A 364 14.47 35.60 -10.81
C LEU A 364 15.61 34.98 -9.99
N VAL A 365 15.34 33.80 -9.43
CA VAL A 365 16.29 33.11 -8.55
C VAL A 365 16.65 31.74 -9.14
N PRO A 366 17.96 31.37 -9.22
CA PRO A 366 18.36 30.09 -9.76
C PRO A 366 18.13 28.96 -8.76
N VAL A 367 17.57 27.84 -9.24
CA VAL A 367 17.46 26.59 -8.50
C VAL A 367 18.81 25.87 -8.53
N LYS A 368 19.50 25.81 -7.39
CA LYS A 368 20.84 25.21 -7.28
C LYS A 368 20.80 23.70 -7.14
N ALA A 369 19.80 23.17 -6.41
CA ALA A 369 19.53 21.75 -6.34
C ALA A 369 18.04 21.47 -6.11
N VAL A 370 17.62 20.26 -6.46
CA VAL A 370 16.37 19.66 -6.03
C VAL A 370 16.74 18.68 -4.93
N VAL A 371 16.22 18.93 -3.73
CA VAL A 371 16.55 18.16 -2.53
C VAL A 371 15.44 17.18 -2.17
N THR A 372 15.83 16.07 -1.56
CA THR A 372 14.89 15.08 -1.05
C THR A 372 14.38 15.55 0.31
N GLN A 373 13.07 15.79 0.39
CA GLN A 373 12.36 16.07 1.63
C GLN A 373 11.32 14.96 1.78
N TYR A 374 11.37 14.24 2.88
CA TYR A 374 10.46 13.09 3.10
C TYR A 374 9.09 13.56 3.61
N LEU A 375 9.07 14.69 4.34
CA LEU A 375 7.87 15.28 4.91
C LEU A 375 7.76 16.76 4.50
N GLY A 376 6.65 17.13 3.86
CA GLY A 376 6.36 18.49 3.43
C GLY A 376 7.00 18.91 2.11
N SER A 377 6.52 20.03 1.59
CA SER A 377 7.09 20.73 0.44
C SER A 377 7.84 21.96 0.94
N GLY A 378 9.09 22.11 0.57
CA GLY A 378 9.93 23.18 1.08
C GLY A 378 10.71 23.93 -0.01
N LEU A 379 10.91 25.21 0.25
CA LEU A 379 11.87 26.05 -0.44
C LEU A 379 12.87 26.55 0.60
N TYR A 380 14.14 26.27 0.34
CA TYR A 380 15.23 26.59 1.27
C TYR A 380 16.25 27.50 0.61
N MET A 381 16.74 28.46 1.36
CA MET A 381 17.79 29.37 0.93
C MET A 381 18.67 29.78 2.12
N SER A 382 19.78 30.45 1.83
CA SER A 382 20.59 31.05 2.90
C SER A 382 19.93 32.31 3.46
N LEU A 383 20.26 32.66 4.70
CA LEU A 383 19.86 33.95 5.30
C LEU A 383 20.35 35.12 4.46
N GLU A 384 21.56 35.01 3.88
CA GLU A 384 22.14 36.03 3.00
C GLU A 384 21.34 36.18 1.69
N GLN A 385 20.79 35.09 1.15
CA GLN A 385 19.93 35.15 -0.03
C GLN A 385 18.58 35.79 0.30
N MET A 386 18.01 35.47 1.46
CA MET A 386 16.76 36.06 1.93
C MET A 386 16.92 37.57 2.16
N GLU A 387 18.02 37.99 2.82
CA GLU A 387 18.35 39.38 3.04
C GLU A 387 18.48 40.18 1.75
N ARG A 388 19.03 39.59 0.70
CA ARG A 388 19.10 40.22 -0.63
C ARG A 388 17.73 40.42 -1.29
N LEU A 389 16.81 39.47 -1.07
CA LEU A 389 15.47 39.55 -1.65
C LEU A 389 14.58 40.54 -0.91
N THR A 390 14.70 40.63 0.43
CA THR A 390 13.79 41.39 1.28
C THR A 390 14.38 42.72 1.75
N GLY A 391 15.73 42.86 1.77
CA GLY A 391 16.42 43.99 2.38
C GLY A 391 16.44 43.99 3.91
N GLU A 392 15.82 43.02 4.56
CA GLU A 392 15.77 42.88 6.03
C GLU A 392 17.05 42.21 6.55
N LYS A 393 17.74 42.84 7.47
CA LYS A 393 18.99 42.34 8.06
C LYS A 393 18.77 41.83 9.47
N GLU A 394 19.47 40.72 9.78
CA GLU A 394 19.50 40.14 11.13
C GLU A 394 18.13 39.95 11.81
N THR A 395 17.11 39.62 11.02
CA THR A 395 15.75 39.39 11.50
C THR A 395 15.42 37.92 11.40
N PHE A 396 14.92 37.30 12.47
CA PHE A 396 14.61 35.89 12.54
C PHE A 396 13.16 35.66 12.98
N SER A 397 12.45 34.75 12.33
CA SER A 397 11.10 34.34 12.71
C SER A 397 11.10 33.22 13.75
N GLY A 398 12.25 32.54 13.94
CA GLY A 398 12.38 31.48 14.92
C GLY A 398 13.81 30.98 15.06
N VAL A 399 13.97 29.98 15.90
CA VAL A 399 15.23 29.27 16.12
C VAL A 399 14.96 27.76 16.19
N VAL A 400 15.89 26.98 15.66
CA VAL A 400 15.98 25.54 15.95
C VAL A 400 17.13 25.32 16.93
N LEU A 401 16.97 24.38 17.84
CA LEU A 401 17.97 24.15 18.87
C LEU A 401 18.03 22.70 19.33
N SER A 402 19.21 22.30 19.81
CA SER A 402 19.42 21.04 20.52
C SER A 402 19.68 21.30 22.00
N SER A 403 18.92 20.62 22.86
CA SER A 403 18.98 20.77 24.30
C SER A 403 18.60 19.50 25.04
N SER A 404 19.33 19.23 26.14
CA SER A 404 18.94 18.13 27.05
C SER A 404 17.87 18.56 28.09
N ASP A 405 17.57 19.85 28.17
CA ASP A 405 16.60 20.38 29.12
C ASP A 405 15.21 20.50 28.51
N ASP A 406 14.16 20.52 29.34
CA ASP A 406 12.80 20.80 28.92
C ASP A 406 12.62 22.28 28.53
N VAL A 407 12.92 22.60 27.29
CA VAL A 407 12.89 23.94 26.73
C VAL A 407 11.48 24.54 26.77
N LYS A 408 10.42 23.74 26.73
CA LYS A 408 9.04 24.23 26.82
C LYS A 408 8.81 24.97 28.14
N ARG A 409 9.28 24.39 29.25
CA ARG A 409 9.18 25.03 30.57
C ARG A 409 10.07 26.23 30.71
N ALA A 410 11.31 26.14 30.19
CA ALA A 410 12.27 27.24 30.28
C ALA A 410 11.78 28.51 29.59
N PHE A 411 11.09 28.37 28.47
CA PHE A 411 10.67 29.51 27.65
C PHE A 411 9.20 29.92 27.82
N GLN A 412 8.42 29.27 28.71
CA GLN A 412 7.02 29.58 28.97
C GLN A 412 6.74 31.06 29.31
N ASN A 413 7.70 31.75 29.92
CA ASN A 413 7.54 33.12 30.37
C ASN A 413 8.09 34.18 29.40
N MET A 414 8.61 33.76 28.23
CA MET A 414 9.08 34.70 27.21
C MET A 414 7.89 35.21 26.38
N GLY A 415 7.56 36.50 26.55
CA GLY A 415 6.33 37.07 25.98
C GLY A 415 6.23 37.19 24.45
N ASN A 416 7.29 36.85 23.71
CA ASN A 416 7.33 36.90 22.24
C ASN A 416 7.38 35.54 21.59
N ILE A 417 7.19 34.45 22.33
CA ILE A 417 7.14 33.10 21.76
C ILE A 417 5.72 32.79 21.30
N GLU A 418 5.59 32.40 20.04
CA GLU A 418 4.33 31.96 19.44
C GLU A 418 4.10 30.46 19.72
N SER A 419 5.14 29.64 19.53
CA SER A 419 5.08 28.21 19.75
C SER A 419 6.45 27.59 20.01
N VAL A 420 6.47 26.51 20.77
CA VAL A 420 7.63 25.64 20.98
C VAL A 420 7.24 24.23 20.58
N TYR A 421 7.80 23.72 19.52
CA TYR A 421 7.62 22.35 19.05
C TYR A 421 8.81 21.49 19.46
N SER A 422 8.54 20.35 20.07
CA SER A 422 9.56 19.32 20.29
C SER A 422 9.49 18.30 19.16
N THR A 423 10.63 17.96 18.58
CA THR A 423 10.72 16.86 17.60
C THR A 423 10.26 15.54 18.23
N GLY A 424 10.56 15.32 19.53
CA GLY A 424 10.06 14.17 20.28
C GLY A 424 8.54 14.10 20.32
N ASP A 425 7.82 15.22 20.59
CA ASP A 425 6.36 15.21 20.61
C ASP A 425 5.78 14.91 19.22
N LEU A 426 6.41 15.42 18.16
CA LEU A 426 5.99 15.09 16.79
C LEU A 426 6.16 13.60 16.52
N ILE A 427 7.30 13.03 16.90
CA ILE A 427 7.55 11.58 16.78
C ILE A 427 6.53 10.78 17.59
N ASP A 428 6.19 11.22 18.82
CA ASP A 428 5.18 10.55 19.66
C ASP A 428 3.79 10.59 19.03
N ILE A 429 3.34 11.75 18.53
CA ILE A 429 2.06 11.89 17.82
C ILE A 429 2.02 10.96 16.60
N PHE A 430 3.07 10.93 15.82
CA PHE A 430 3.16 10.06 14.68
C PHE A 430 3.28 8.58 15.05
N SER A 431 3.96 8.23 16.14
CA SER A 431 4.06 6.85 16.62
C SER A 431 2.71 6.29 17.06
N GLU A 432 1.87 7.14 17.65
CA GLU A 432 0.47 6.79 17.97
C GLU A 432 -0.34 6.52 16.70
N TYR A 433 -0.19 7.36 15.67
CA TYR A 433 -0.78 7.14 14.35
C TYR A 433 -0.28 5.85 13.69
N LEU A 434 1.01 5.53 13.84
CA LEU A 434 1.58 4.25 13.39
C LEU A 434 0.92 3.05 14.06
N GLY A 435 0.52 3.15 15.32
CA GLY A 435 -0.23 2.10 16.03
C GLY A 435 -1.53 1.72 15.32
N LEU A 436 -2.28 2.70 14.81
CA LEU A 436 -3.47 2.48 13.98
C LEU A 436 -3.12 1.79 12.65
N MET A 437 -2.07 2.28 11.98
CA MET A 437 -1.61 1.70 10.71
C MET A 437 -1.14 0.26 10.87
N ILE A 438 -0.42 -0.07 11.95
CA ILE A 438 0.01 -1.44 12.27
C ILE A 438 -1.21 -2.36 12.37
N THR A 439 -2.27 -1.92 13.04
CA THR A 439 -3.51 -2.70 13.15
C THR A 439 -4.12 -2.96 11.77
N TYR A 440 -4.21 -1.92 10.93
CA TYR A 440 -4.75 -2.04 9.58
C TYR A 440 -3.90 -2.97 8.69
N ILE A 441 -2.58 -2.81 8.72
CA ILE A 441 -1.62 -3.65 7.98
C ILE A 441 -1.70 -5.10 8.45
N THR A 442 -1.82 -5.34 9.76
CA THR A 442 -1.95 -6.68 10.33
C THR A 442 -3.21 -7.38 9.80
N VAL A 443 -4.34 -6.67 9.74
CA VAL A 443 -5.58 -7.20 9.14
C VAL A 443 -5.38 -7.54 7.67
N LEU A 444 -4.74 -6.67 6.88
CA LEU A 444 -4.47 -6.93 5.46
C LEU A 444 -3.56 -8.15 5.26
N VAL A 445 -2.50 -8.27 6.03
CA VAL A 445 -1.57 -9.43 5.99
C VAL A 445 -2.31 -10.71 6.37
N PHE A 446 -3.14 -10.67 7.40
CA PHE A 446 -3.95 -11.82 7.82
C PHE A 446 -4.92 -12.26 6.72
N VAL A 447 -5.66 -11.32 6.11
CA VAL A 447 -6.58 -11.62 5.01
C VAL A 447 -5.84 -12.15 3.78
N ALA A 448 -4.69 -11.57 3.42
CA ALA A 448 -3.85 -12.08 2.35
C ALA A 448 -3.33 -13.50 2.62
N GLY A 449 -2.95 -13.78 3.87
CA GLY A 449 -2.57 -15.12 4.32
C GLY A 449 -3.72 -16.14 4.20
N LEU A 450 -4.93 -15.76 4.61
CA LEU A 450 -6.13 -16.59 4.45
C LEU A 450 -6.42 -16.90 2.98
N LEU A 451 -6.29 -15.92 2.10
CA LEU A 451 -6.47 -16.13 0.66
C LEU A 451 -5.41 -17.08 0.11
N GLY A 452 -4.14 -16.88 0.44
CA GLY A 452 -3.06 -17.78 0.07
C GLY A 452 -3.31 -19.21 0.56
N PHE A 453 -3.73 -19.36 1.81
CA PHE A 453 -4.13 -20.64 2.39
C PHE A 453 -5.27 -21.28 1.61
N ALA A 454 -6.36 -20.54 1.35
CA ALA A 454 -7.53 -21.05 0.64
C ALA A 454 -7.18 -21.55 -0.77
N ILE A 455 -6.37 -20.79 -1.51
CA ILE A 455 -5.93 -21.16 -2.86
C ILE A 455 -5.06 -22.40 -2.84
N LEU A 456 -4.03 -22.43 -2.00
CA LEU A 456 -3.11 -23.56 -1.88
C LEU A 456 -3.85 -24.81 -1.40
N TYR A 457 -4.68 -24.68 -0.37
CA TYR A 457 -5.46 -25.80 0.16
C TYR A 457 -6.41 -26.38 -0.89
N ASN A 458 -7.15 -25.52 -1.57
CA ASN A 458 -8.07 -25.95 -2.63
C ASN A 458 -7.30 -26.65 -3.76
N THR A 459 -6.27 -26.01 -4.31
CA THR A 459 -5.47 -26.55 -5.42
C THR A 459 -4.81 -27.86 -5.06
N THR A 460 -4.26 -27.96 -3.85
CA THR A 460 -3.60 -29.18 -3.37
C THR A 460 -4.58 -30.30 -3.09
N SER A 461 -5.72 -30.00 -2.45
CA SER A 461 -6.78 -30.97 -2.18
C SER A 461 -7.33 -31.57 -3.47
N VAL A 462 -7.47 -30.71 -4.48
CA VAL A 462 -7.89 -31.09 -5.83
C VAL A 462 -6.84 -31.98 -6.49
N SER A 463 -5.56 -31.58 -6.44
CA SER A 463 -4.46 -32.37 -7.00
C SER A 463 -4.46 -33.80 -6.46
N ILE A 464 -4.66 -33.93 -5.15
CA ILE A 464 -4.73 -35.25 -4.50
C ILE A 464 -5.92 -36.07 -4.98
N ALA A 465 -7.09 -35.47 -5.08
CA ALA A 465 -8.30 -36.16 -5.51
C ALA A 465 -8.19 -36.63 -6.99
N GLU A 466 -7.68 -35.79 -7.89
CA GLU A 466 -7.49 -36.14 -9.31
C GLU A 466 -6.44 -37.24 -9.52
N ARG A 467 -5.42 -37.24 -8.67
CA ARG A 467 -4.30 -38.20 -8.74
C ARG A 467 -4.44 -39.37 -7.77
N SER A 468 -5.62 -39.54 -7.18
CA SER A 468 -5.84 -40.61 -6.20
C SER A 468 -5.48 -42.00 -6.74
N ARG A 469 -5.81 -42.28 -8.01
CA ARG A 469 -5.44 -43.53 -8.68
C ARG A 469 -3.93 -43.70 -8.86
N GLU A 470 -3.22 -42.64 -9.27
CA GLU A 470 -1.75 -42.67 -9.37
C GLU A 470 -1.15 -42.96 -8.00
N PHE A 471 -1.66 -42.30 -6.95
CA PHE A 471 -1.18 -42.51 -5.58
C PHE A 471 -1.53 -43.92 -5.06
N SER A 472 -2.69 -44.48 -5.41
CA SER A 472 -3.06 -45.86 -5.10
C SER A 472 -2.13 -46.85 -5.79
N SER A 473 -1.80 -46.65 -7.08
CA SER A 473 -0.83 -47.49 -7.79
C SER A 473 0.57 -47.41 -7.16
N LEU A 474 1.02 -46.21 -6.73
CA LEU A 474 2.30 -46.07 -6.02
C LEU A 474 2.29 -46.79 -4.67
N ARG A 475 1.13 -46.79 -3.95
CA ARG A 475 0.95 -47.55 -2.71
C ARG A 475 1.11 -49.06 -2.93
N VAL A 476 0.51 -49.59 -3.99
CA VAL A 476 0.66 -51.01 -4.36
C VAL A 476 2.13 -51.35 -4.70
N LEU A 477 2.85 -50.41 -5.31
CA LEU A 477 4.28 -50.53 -5.59
C LEU A 477 5.16 -50.35 -4.34
N GLY A 478 4.60 -50.20 -3.14
CA GLY A 478 5.33 -50.17 -1.88
C GLY A 478 5.65 -48.75 -1.33
N PHE A 479 5.24 -47.69 -2.01
CA PHE A 479 5.45 -46.32 -1.48
C PHE A 479 4.64 -46.11 -0.18
N SER A 480 5.27 -45.53 0.82
CA SER A 480 4.65 -45.13 2.08
C SER A 480 3.76 -43.90 1.91
N GLN A 481 2.81 -43.68 2.86
CA GLN A 481 2.00 -42.45 2.86
C GLN A 481 2.85 -41.19 2.97
N LYS A 482 3.97 -41.26 3.71
CA LYS A 482 4.92 -40.15 3.88
C LYS A 482 5.60 -39.79 2.55
N GLU A 483 6.02 -40.79 1.77
CA GLU A 483 6.63 -40.57 0.46
C GLU A 483 5.67 -39.94 -0.54
N ILE A 484 4.39 -40.39 -0.55
CA ILE A 484 3.34 -39.78 -1.38
C ILE A 484 3.11 -38.33 -0.95
N PHE A 485 3.06 -38.05 0.35
CA PHE A 485 2.93 -36.69 0.86
C PHE A 485 4.13 -35.80 0.51
N GLN A 486 5.33 -36.35 0.52
CA GLN A 486 6.53 -35.64 0.06
C GLN A 486 6.46 -35.21 -1.41
N LEU A 487 5.81 -36.02 -2.28
CA LEU A 487 5.58 -35.62 -3.68
C LEU A 487 4.69 -34.37 -3.75
N VAL A 488 3.61 -34.36 -2.97
CA VAL A 488 2.70 -33.20 -2.87
C VAL A 488 3.41 -31.98 -2.30
N THR A 489 4.21 -32.17 -1.24
CA THR A 489 5.00 -31.10 -0.62
C THR A 489 5.98 -30.47 -1.60
N ARG A 490 6.69 -31.28 -2.40
CA ARG A 490 7.62 -30.79 -3.44
C ARG A 490 6.91 -30.01 -4.54
N GLU A 491 5.72 -30.45 -4.95
CA GLU A 491 4.89 -29.72 -5.95
C GLU A 491 4.51 -28.33 -5.40
N ASN A 492 4.03 -28.26 -4.15
CA ASN A 492 3.66 -27.00 -3.50
C ASN A 492 4.89 -26.09 -3.24
N PHE A 493 6.04 -26.67 -2.89
CA PHE A 493 7.29 -25.94 -2.74
C PHE A 493 7.72 -25.26 -4.04
N LEU A 494 7.63 -25.97 -5.18
CA LEU A 494 7.92 -25.37 -6.49
C LEU A 494 6.90 -24.28 -6.86
N ALA A 495 5.63 -24.48 -6.52
CA ALA A 495 4.59 -23.45 -6.74
C ALA A 495 4.86 -22.21 -5.85
N LEU A 496 5.29 -22.40 -4.59
CA LEU A 496 5.68 -21.31 -3.70
C LEU A 496 6.89 -20.57 -4.28
N LEU A 497 7.96 -21.27 -4.64
CA LEU A 497 9.17 -20.65 -5.19
C LEU A 497 8.86 -19.82 -6.45
N ALA A 498 8.10 -20.40 -7.38
CA ALA A 498 7.66 -19.70 -8.58
C ALA A 498 6.75 -18.51 -8.24
N GLY A 499 5.88 -18.66 -7.22
CA GLY A 499 5.01 -17.62 -6.69
C GLY A 499 5.77 -16.46 -6.06
N LEU A 500 6.81 -16.73 -5.27
CA LEU A 500 7.67 -15.70 -4.69
C LEU A 500 8.41 -14.90 -5.78
N ILE A 501 8.99 -15.61 -6.77
CA ILE A 501 9.72 -14.97 -7.87
C ILE A 501 8.80 -14.09 -8.72
N SER A 502 7.59 -14.56 -9.05
CA SER A 502 6.64 -13.79 -9.84
C SER A 502 5.85 -12.75 -9.04
N GLY A 503 5.67 -12.98 -7.74
CA GLY A 503 4.96 -12.09 -6.83
C GLY A 503 5.79 -10.88 -6.40
N ALA A 504 7.11 -10.98 -6.36
CA ALA A 504 7.99 -9.85 -6.04
C ALA A 504 7.81 -8.67 -7.02
N PRO A 505 7.89 -8.86 -8.35
CA PRO A 505 7.62 -7.76 -9.29
C PRO A 505 6.16 -7.31 -9.25
N LEU A 506 5.18 -8.19 -8.96
CA LEU A 506 3.79 -7.78 -8.78
C LEU A 506 3.61 -6.91 -7.54
N GLY A 507 4.23 -7.25 -6.42
CA GLY A 507 4.20 -6.44 -5.20
C GLY A 507 4.84 -5.06 -5.42
N LYS A 508 6.00 -5.01 -6.08
CA LYS A 508 6.61 -3.73 -6.48
C LYS A 508 5.71 -2.94 -7.43
N GLY A 509 5.03 -3.60 -8.35
CA GLY A 509 4.05 -2.97 -9.25
C GLY A 509 2.86 -2.35 -8.48
N LEU A 510 2.36 -3.01 -7.44
CA LEU A 510 1.31 -2.46 -6.56
C LEU A 510 1.80 -1.21 -5.82
N VAL A 511 3.05 -1.21 -5.32
CA VAL A 511 3.68 -0.04 -4.69
C VAL A 511 3.75 1.13 -5.67
N VAL A 512 4.25 0.90 -6.88
CA VAL A 512 4.34 1.94 -7.92
C VAL A 512 2.96 2.50 -8.28
N LEU A 513 1.96 1.62 -8.44
CA LEU A 513 0.58 2.04 -8.70
C LEU A 513 0.00 2.88 -7.56
N MET A 514 0.28 2.52 -6.31
CA MET A 514 -0.14 3.30 -5.14
C MET A 514 0.49 4.70 -5.16
N ILE A 515 1.82 4.78 -5.35
CA ILE A 515 2.54 6.07 -5.41
C ILE A 515 1.99 6.93 -6.54
N GLN A 516 1.80 6.38 -7.75
CA GLN A 516 1.21 7.11 -8.87
C GLN A 516 -0.20 7.62 -8.58
N ALA A 517 -1.02 6.82 -7.89
CA ALA A 517 -2.37 7.22 -7.51
C ALA A 517 -2.37 8.34 -6.44
N MET A 518 -1.38 8.37 -5.56
CA MET A 518 -1.19 9.43 -4.57
C MET A 518 -0.70 10.72 -5.22
N LEU A 519 0.30 10.65 -6.07
CA LEU A 519 0.81 11.82 -6.83
C LEU A 519 -0.26 12.41 -7.76
N ALA A 520 -1.06 11.59 -8.43
CA ALA A 520 -2.19 12.06 -9.24
C ALA A 520 -3.29 12.75 -8.42
N GLY A 521 -3.34 12.50 -7.11
CA GLY A 521 -4.24 13.17 -6.16
C GLY A 521 -3.74 14.52 -5.65
N GLY A 522 -2.57 15.00 -6.08
CA GLY A 522 -1.97 16.24 -5.61
C GLY A 522 -1.33 16.15 -4.22
N ASP A 523 -1.04 14.96 -3.73
CA ASP A 523 -0.36 14.72 -2.46
C ASP A 523 1.13 15.04 -2.61
N GLU A 524 1.50 16.32 -2.46
CA GLU A 524 2.90 16.77 -2.46
C GLU A 524 3.54 16.74 -1.05
N MET A 525 2.75 16.31 -0.04
CA MET A 525 3.18 16.35 1.36
C MET A 525 4.19 15.27 1.73
N PHE A 526 4.20 14.13 1.03
CA PHE A 526 5.08 13.01 1.33
C PHE A 526 5.90 12.59 0.11
N TYR A 527 7.20 12.37 0.33
CA TYR A 527 8.04 11.73 -0.67
C TYR A 527 8.07 10.22 -0.44
N PHE A 528 7.51 9.48 -1.40
CA PHE A 528 7.46 8.03 -1.35
C PHE A 528 8.60 7.42 -2.19
N THR A 529 9.45 6.64 -1.55
CA THR A 529 10.45 5.85 -2.27
C THR A 529 9.81 4.62 -2.89
N THR A 530 10.22 4.25 -4.10
CA THR A 530 9.80 2.99 -4.74
C THR A 530 10.59 1.79 -4.24
N ASP A 531 11.55 2.01 -3.37
CA ASP A 531 12.46 0.97 -2.89
C ASP A 531 11.86 0.25 -1.69
N ILE A 532 11.75 -1.06 -1.83
CA ILE A 532 11.26 -1.95 -0.79
C ILE A 532 12.47 -2.52 -0.04
N SER A 533 12.47 -2.42 1.26
CA SER A 533 13.58 -2.93 2.08
C SER A 533 13.78 -4.44 1.87
N PRO A 534 15.02 -4.94 1.83
CA PRO A 534 15.31 -6.39 1.75
C PRO A 534 14.64 -7.18 2.88
N GLY A 535 14.49 -6.57 4.06
CA GLY A 535 13.79 -7.15 5.21
C GLY A 535 12.32 -7.42 4.92
N ALA A 536 11.62 -6.52 4.21
CA ALA A 536 10.23 -6.72 3.83
C ALA A 536 10.06 -7.91 2.86
N TYR A 537 10.95 -8.07 1.87
CA TYR A 537 10.95 -9.25 0.99
C TYR A 537 11.13 -10.54 1.77
N LEU A 538 12.10 -10.57 2.71
CA LEU A 538 12.39 -11.73 3.54
C LEU A 538 11.19 -12.07 4.45
N LEU A 539 10.62 -11.09 5.14
CA LEU A 539 9.49 -11.30 6.04
C LEU A 539 8.25 -11.77 5.27
N ALA A 540 7.96 -11.17 4.11
CA ALA A 540 6.88 -11.63 3.24
C ALA A 540 7.08 -13.08 2.79
N ALA A 541 8.32 -13.48 2.46
CA ALA A 541 8.64 -14.85 2.09
C ALA A 541 8.43 -15.81 3.27
N VAL A 542 8.88 -15.45 4.48
CA VAL A 542 8.66 -16.23 5.71
C VAL A 542 7.18 -16.43 6.00
N LEU A 543 6.38 -15.36 5.91
CA LEU A 543 4.92 -15.45 6.09
C LEU A 543 4.27 -16.35 5.03
N SER A 544 4.71 -16.29 3.79
CA SER A 544 4.21 -17.15 2.71
C SER A 544 4.60 -18.62 2.93
N ILE A 545 5.80 -18.88 3.44
CA ILE A 545 6.24 -20.23 3.86
C ILE A 545 5.36 -20.74 5.01
N LEU A 546 5.05 -19.89 6.01
CA LEU A 546 4.16 -20.25 7.11
C LEU A 546 2.78 -20.67 6.59
N VAL A 547 2.19 -19.90 5.68
CA VAL A 547 0.91 -20.23 5.02
C VAL A 547 0.99 -21.57 4.31
N MET A 548 2.09 -21.85 3.58
CA MET A 548 2.31 -23.14 2.95
C MET A 548 2.37 -24.29 3.96
N VAL A 549 3.10 -24.11 5.06
CA VAL A 549 3.22 -25.12 6.13
C VAL A 549 1.85 -25.43 6.75
N LEU A 550 1.07 -24.39 7.07
CA LEU A 550 -0.29 -24.55 7.59
C LEU A 550 -1.20 -25.30 6.59
N THR A 551 -1.07 -24.97 5.30
CA THR A 551 -1.80 -25.66 4.24
C THR A 551 -1.42 -27.12 4.15
N LEU A 552 -0.13 -27.44 4.19
CA LEU A 552 0.35 -28.82 4.15
C LEU A 552 -0.09 -29.62 5.40
N ALA A 553 -0.10 -29.01 6.57
CA ALA A 553 -0.62 -29.62 7.80
C ALA A 553 -2.12 -30.00 7.67
N ALA A 554 -2.92 -29.09 7.12
CA ALA A 554 -4.34 -29.34 6.87
C ALA A 554 -4.56 -30.44 5.82
N VAL A 555 -3.76 -30.43 4.75
CA VAL A 555 -3.82 -31.43 3.68
C VAL A 555 -3.33 -32.80 4.15
N TRP A 556 -2.34 -32.87 5.04
CA TRP A 556 -1.87 -34.13 5.61
C TRP A 556 -2.98 -34.91 6.31
N GLN A 557 -3.85 -34.24 7.06
CA GLN A 557 -4.99 -34.89 7.70
C GLN A 557 -5.93 -35.53 6.68
N LYS A 558 -6.09 -34.89 5.50
CA LYS A 558 -6.90 -35.42 4.41
C LYS A 558 -6.23 -36.63 3.73
N VAL A 559 -4.91 -36.58 3.53
CA VAL A 559 -4.13 -37.70 2.94
C VAL A 559 -4.20 -38.95 3.81
N ARG A 560 -4.13 -38.78 5.14
CA ARG A 560 -4.25 -39.90 6.10
C ARG A 560 -5.60 -40.62 6.06
N LYS A 561 -6.68 -39.92 5.70
CA LYS A 561 -8.05 -40.45 5.64
C LYS A 561 -8.41 -41.07 4.27
N LEU A 562 -7.53 -40.99 3.26
CA LEU A 562 -7.79 -41.57 1.96
C LEU A 562 -7.72 -43.12 2.03
N ASN A 563 -8.85 -43.78 1.75
CA ASN A 563 -8.92 -45.23 1.56
C ASN A 563 -8.42 -45.58 0.15
N PHE A 564 -7.12 -45.84 0.04
CA PHE A 564 -6.48 -46.16 -1.24
C PHE A 564 -7.02 -47.46 -1.89
N LEU A 565 -7.61 -48.37 -1.11
CA LEU A 565 -8.18 -49.62 -1.57
C LEU A 565 -9.51 -49.42 -2.36
N GLU A 566 -10.37 -48.51 -1.90
CA GLU A 566 -11.62 -48.17 -2.60
C GLU A 566 -11.40 -47.51 -3.97
N ALA A 567 -10.32 -46.73 -4.12
CA ALA A 567 -9.97 -46.10 -5.39
C ALA A 567 -9.52 -47.11 -6.46
N LEU A 568 -9.15 -48.34 -6.09
CA LEU A 568 -8.81 -49.44 -6.98
C LEU A 568 -10.04 -50.33 -7.28
N SER A 569 -10.94 -50.52 -6.28
CA SER A 569 -12.10 -51.41 -6.40
C SER A 569 -13.26 -50.81 -7.24
N SER A 570 -13.36 -49.48 -7.35
CA SER A 570 -14.42 -48.79 -8.11
C SER A 570 -14.43 -49.02 -9.63
N ARG A 571 -13.66 -49.98 -10.15
CA ARG A 571 -13.71 -50.47 -11.56
C ARG A 571 -14.16 -51.92 -11.68
N LEU A 572 -14.54 -52.59 -10.60
CA LEU A 572 -15.00 -53.96 -10.64
C LEU A 572 -16.52 -54.08 -10.48
N THR A 573 -17.19 -52.97 -10.28
CA THR A 573 -18.61 -52.77 -10.34
C THR A 573 -18.95 -51.71 -11.40
#